data_508b28cfd7d5595d27f3685cc0ce2b9b
#
_entry.id   508b28cfd7d5595d27f3685cc0ce2b9b
#
_cell.length_a   1.000
_cell.length_b   1.000
_cell.length_c   1.000
_cell.angle_alpha   90.00
_cell.angle_beta   90.00
_cell.angle_gamma   90.00
#
_symmetry.space_group_name_H-M   'P 1'
#
loop_
_entity.id
_entity.type
_entity.pdbx_description
1 polymer ?
#
loop_
_entity_poly.entity_id
_entity_poly.type
_entity_poly.pdbx_seq_one_letter_code
_entity_poly.pdbx_strand_id
1 'polypeptide(L)'
;MLFRSRFVFAFGCNDIGSTTQDPMLIRWSDQEDAGMWTPSATNQAGSIRLSHGSEIVTAIQTRQEILTFTDSSVYSLQYLGPPYVWGSQLVGDNISIVGENAAAIASGVVYWMGKDKFYKYDGRTQTLRCDLRQYVFNDINADQYQQVYAGSNEGFNEVWWFYCSASSLENDRYVIYNYVEDIWYYGTIGRTAWLDSGTLSNPIGATYANTIVNHEYEIG
;
A
#
# COMPACT_ATOMS: atom_id res chain seq x y z
N MET A 1 8.20 5.19 7.04
CA MET A 1 8.21 4.91 8.50
C MET A 1 6.78 4.60 8.92
N LEU A 2 6.58 3.54 9.69
CA LEU A 2 5.26 3.06 10.11
C LEU A 2 5.25 2.87 11.63
N PHE A 3 4.11 3.11 12.30
CA PHE A 3 3.93 2.90 13.73
C PHE A 3 2.95 1.77 13.97
N ARG A 4 3.35 0.74 14.72
CA ARG A 4 2.49 -0.37 15.10
C ARG A 4 2.83 -0.88 16.50
N SER A 5 1.79 -1.13 17.30
CA SER A 5 1.94 -1.71 18.65
C SER A 5 3.00 -0.98 19.49
N ARG A 6 3.11 0.34 19.29
CA ARG A 6 4.11 1.22 19.95
C ARG A 6 5.56 1.01 19.50
N PHE A 7 5.76 0.38 18.32
CA PHE A 7 7.04 0.30 17.62
C PHE A 7 7.07 1.24 16.43
N VAL A 8 8.25 1.72 16.09
CA VAL A 8 8.53 2.45 14.85
C VAL A 8 9.25 1.52 13.90
N PHE A 9 8.84 1.48 12.64
CA PHE A 9 9.47 0.66 11.59
C PHE A 9 10.16 1.51 10.54
N ALA A 10 11.31 1.02 10.08
CA ALA A 10 12.02 1.51 8.91
C ALA A 10 12.16 0.37 7.90
N PHE A 11 11.80 0.64 6.65
CA PHE A 11 11.83 -0.33 5.55
C PHE A 11 12.91 0.08 4.54
N GLY A 12 13.64 -0.89 3.98
CA GLY A 12 14.70 -0.64 3.00
C GLY A 12 15.78 0.29 3.55
N CYS A 13 16.27 0.03 4.76
CA CYS A 13 17.19 0.89 5.48
C CYS A 13 18.59 0.26 5.67
N ASN A 14 19.55 1.05 6.15
CA ASN A 14 20.86 0.54 6.51
C ASN A 14 20.79 -0.34 7.76
N ASP A 15 21.64 -1.35 7.84
CA ASP A 15 21.87 -2.06 9.08
C ASP A 15 22.69 -1.19 10.07
N ILE A 16 22.69 -1.58 11.34
CA ILE A 16 23.43 -0.87 12.39
C ILE A 16 24.92 -0.87 12.06
N GLY A 17 25.52 0.33 12.06
CA GLY A 17 26.93 0.50 11.75
C GLY A 17 27.27 0.44 10.27
N SER A 18 26.32 0.17 9.39
CA SER A 18 26.51 0.20 7.94
C SER A 18 26.17 1.57 7.36
N THR A 19 26.93 2.00 6.37
CA THR A 19 26.63 3.16 5.53
C THR A 19 25.94 2.77 4.22
N THR A 20 25.85 1.46 3.94
CA THR A 20 25.23 0.92 2.73
C THR A 20 23.78 0.54 3.02
N GLN A 21 22.86 1.03 2.19
CA GLN A 21 21.46 0.69 2.25
C GLN A 21 21.24 -0.77 1.82
N ASP A 22 20.45 -1.50 2.59
CA ASP A 22 19.90 -2.79 2.19
C ASP A 22 18.41 -2.59 1.88
N PRO A 23 17.98 -2.63 0.61
CA PRO A 23 16.60 -2.37 0.21
C PRO A 23 15.61 -3.44 0.69
N MET A 24 16.10 -4.57 1.21
CA MET A 24 15.28 -5.67 1.73
C MET A 24 15.26 -5.74 3.27
N LEU A 25 15.96 -4.84 3.96
CA LEU A 25 16.03 -4.84 5.42
C LEU A 25 14.88 -4.06 6.04
N ILE A 26 14.27 -4.66 7.05
CA ILE A 26 13.29 -4.02 7.93
C ILE A 26 13.91 -3.92 9.31
N ARG A 27 13.82 -2.74 9.92
CA ARG A 27 14.23 -2.53 11.32
C ARG A 27 13.08 -1.94 12.12
N TRP A 28 13.04 -2.25 13.39
CA TRP A 28 12.09 -1.66 14.33
C TRP A 28 12.78 -1.18 15.60
N SER A 29 12.21 -0.11 16.17
CA SER A 29 12.67 0.46 17.45
C SER A 29 12.33 -0.46 18.61
N ASP A 30 12.80 -0.12 19.80
CA ASP A 30 12.24 -0.69 21.02
C ASP A 30 10.76 -0.27 21.19
N GLN A 31 10.04 -1.04 21.97
CA GLN A 31 8.64 -0.75 22.27
C GLN A 31 8.56 0.51 23.14
N GLU A 32 7.72 1.48 22.73
CA GLU A 32 7.54 2.78 23.40
C GLU A 32 8.78 3.70 23.38
N ASP A 33 9.89 3.30 22.78
CA ASP A 33 11.08 4.14 22.63
C ASP A 33 11.50 4.23 21.15
N ALA A 34 11.04 5.29 20.49
CA ALA A 34 11.35 5.56 19.08
C ALA A 34 12.83 5.94 18.84
N GLY A 35 13.59 6.22 19.88
CA GLY A 35 15.02 6.54 19.81
C GLY A 35 15.95 5.32 19.90
N MET A 36 15.45 4.21 20.44
CA MET A 36 16.25 3.01 20.65
C MET A 36 16.11 2.02 19.52
N TRP A 37 17.15 1.92 18.69
CA TRP A 37 17.20 1.07 17.49
C TRP A 37 18.25 -0.04 17.56
N THR A 38 19.09 -0.05 18.60
CA THR A 38 20.16 -1.03 18.76
C THR A 38 19.64 -2.23 19.56
N PRO A 39 19.58 -3.45 18.98
CA PRO A 39 19.15 -4.64 19.71
C PRO A 39 20.03 -4.93 20.92
N SER A 40 19.41 -5.31 22.01
CA SER A 40 20.10 -5.75 23.24
C SER A 40 19.29 -6.81 23.96
N ALA A 41 19.87 -7.47 24.94
CA ALA A 41 19.18 -8.48 25.75
C ALA A 41 18.03 -7.92 26.61
N THR A 42 17.97 -6.59 26.77
CA THR A 42 17.02 -5.91 27.66
C THR A 42 15.97 -5.09 26.91
N ASN A 43 16.01 -5.03 25.57
CA ASN A 43 15.05 -4.31 24.75
C ASN A 43 14.46 -5.20 23.66
N GLN A 44 13.48 -4.67 22.94
CA GLN A 44 12.78 -5.37 21.84
C GLN A 44 13.15 -4.82 20.46
N ALA A 45 14.13 -3.93 20.33
CA ALA A 45 14.61 -3.46 19.04
C ALA A 45 15.18 -4.62 18.22
N GLY A 46 15.01 -4.59 16.92
CA GLY A 46 15.47 -5.67 16.06
C GLY A 46 15.41 -5.35 14.58
N SER A 47 15.74 -6.38 13.80
CA SER A 47 15.69 -6.31 12.34
C SER A 47 15.36 -7.68 11.75
N ILE A 48 14.84 -7.67 10.52
CA ILE A 48 14.63 -8.84 9.70
C ILE A 48 14.87 -8.47 8.24
N ARG A 49 15.55 -9.34 7.50
CA ARG A 49 15.77 -9.19 6.07
C ARG A 49 14.85 -10.12 5.30
N LEU A 50 14.07 -9.56 4.37
CA LEU A 50 13.23 -10.35 3.47
C LEU A 50 14.08 -11.04 2.40
N SER A 51 13.64 -12.23 1.95
CA SER A 51 14.41 -13.09 1.06
C SER A 51 13.91 -13.13 -0.38
N HIS A 52 12.66 -12.69 -0.65
CA HIS A 52 12.07 -12.70 -1.99
C HIS A 52 11.82 -11.28 -2.46
N GLY A 53 12.44 -10.92 -3.57
CA GLY A 53 12.44 -9.58 -4.13
C GLY A 53 13.82 -8.95 -4.14
N SER A 54 13.90 -7.74 -4.68
CA SER A 54 15.13 -6.94 -4.72
C SER A 54 15.03 -5.67 -3.89
N GLU A 55 13.82 -5.17 -3.68
CA GLU A 55 13.55 -3.98 -2.87
C GLU A 55 12.17 -4.04 -2.23
N ILE A 56 12.02 -3.40 -1.08
CA ILE A 56 10.72 -3.15 -0.45
C ILE A 56 10.15 -1.88 -1.08
N VAL A 57 8.98 -2.02 -1.71
CA VAL A 57 8.28 -0.90 -2.36
C VAL A 57 7.46 -0.11 -1.35
N THR A 58 6.65 -0.81 -0.55
CA THR A 58 5.77 -0.16 0.44
C THR A 58 5.35 -1.13 1.54
N ALA A 59 4.74 -0.60 2.58
CA ALA A 59 4.11 -1.38 3.64
C ALA A 59 2.81 -0.72 4.10
N ILE A 60 1.79 -1.55 4.34
CA ILE A 60 0.49 -1.10 4.80
C ILE A 60 0.10 -1.79 6.11
N GLN A 61 -0.36 -1.01 7.07
CA GLN A 61 -0.75 -1.52 8.36
C GLN A 61 -2.21 -1.99 8.33
N THR A 62 -2.45 -3.25 8.62
CA THR A 62 -3.77 -3.82 8.83
C THR A 62 -4.11 -3.88 10.34
N ARG A 63 -5.24 -4.45 10.71
CA ARG A 63 -5.61 -4.60 12.13
C ARG A 63 -4.69 -5.56 12.89
N GLN A 64 -4.18 -6.62 12.25
CA GLN A 64 -3.45 -7.69 12.92
C GLN A 64 -1.97 -7.75 12.53
N GLU A 65 -1.60 -7.24 11.37
CA GLU A 65 -0.29 -7.40 10.76
C GLU A 65 0.13 -6.17 9.94
N ILE A 66 1.37 -6.16 9.50
CA ILE A 66 1.87 -5.21 8.51
C ILE A 66 2.12 -6.00 7.23
N LEU A 67 1.38 -5.70 6.16
CA LEU A 67 1.72 -6.22 4.84
C LEU A 67 2.86 -5.40 4.25
N THR A 68 3.93 -6.08 3.91
CA THR A 68 5.11 -5.48 3.27
C THR A 68 5.21 -6.00 1.86
N PHE A 69 5.22 -5.09 0.90
CA PHE A 69 5.30 -5.39 -0.52
C PHE A 69 6.72 -5.19 -1.00
N THR A 70 7.27 -6.22 -1.64
CA THR A 70 8.48 -6.09 -2.44
C THR A 70 8.12 -5.91 -3.90
N ASP A 71 9.11 -5.74 -4.76
CA ASP A 71 8.93 -5.68 -6.21
C ASP A 71 8.33 -6.96 -6.82
N SER A 72 8.36 -8.09 -6.10
CA SER A 72 7.89 -9.39 -6.60
C SER A 72 7.11 -10.25 -5.61
N SER A 73 6.97 -9.84 -4.35
CA SER A 73 6.36 -10.67 -3.31
C SER A 73 5.66 -9.84 -2.23
N VAL A 74 4.80 -10.49 -1.46
CA VAL A 74 4.10 -9.90 -0.32
C VAL A 74 4.39 -10.70 0.93
N TYR A 75 4.75 -9.99 1.99
CA TYR A 75 5.00 -10.55 3.32
C TYR A 75 4.02 -10.01 4.34
N SER A 76 3.66 -10.87 5.29
CA SER A 76 2.97 -10.50 6.52
C SER A 76 3.99 -10.41 7.65
N LEU A 77 4.11 -9.24 8.29
CA LEU A 77 4.84 -9.08 9.54
C LEU A 77 3.86 -9.13 10.69
N GLN A 78 4.13 -10.02 11.64
CA GLN A 78 3.28 -10.25 12.82
C GLN A 78 4.07 -10.08 14.11
N TYR A 79 3.44 -9.49 15.11
CA TYR A 79 4.00 -9.42 16.45
C TYR A 79 3.87 -10.76 17.15
N LEU A 80 5.01 -11.37 17.50
CA LEU A 80 5.10 -12.68 18.14
C LEU A 80 5.36 -12.56 19.64
N GLY A 81 5.74 -11.38 20.12
CA GLY A 81 6.22 -11.18 21.48
C GLY A 81 7.64 -11.71 21.71
N PRO A 82 8.24 -11.36 22.88
CA PRO A 82 9.57 -11.85 23.21
C PRO A 82 9.66 -13.38 23.24
N PRO A 83 10.79 -13.99 22.83
CA PRO A 83 12.04 -13.34 22.43
C PRO A 83 12.11 -12.93 20.94
N TYR A 84 11.17 -13.36 20.12
CA TYR A 84 11.24 -13.14 18.66
C TYR A 84 10.78 -11.75 18.23
N VAL A 85 9.93 -11.10 19.01
CA VAL A 85 9.33 -9.78 18.84
C VAL A 85 8.48 -9.68 17.57
N TRP A 86 9.09 -9.70 16.39
CA TRP A 86 8.41 -9.68 15.08
C TRP A 86 8.89 -10.82 14.20
N GLY A 87 7.96 -11.41 13.46
CA GLY A 87 8.25 -12.42 12.45
C GLY A 87 7.67 -12.06 11.10
N SER A 88 8.28 -12.52 10.04
CA SER A 88 7.78 -12.35 8.66
C SER A 88 7.36 -13.70 8.08
N GLN A 89 6.27 -13.68 7.33
CA GLN A 89 5.78 -14.83 6.58
C GLN A 89 5.51 -14.40 5.13
N LEU A 90 6.02 -15.16 4.17
CA LEU A 90 5.68 -14.98 2.77
C LEU A 90 4.21 -15.38 2.55
N VAL A 91 3.38 -14.43 2.12
CA VAL A 91 1.94 -14.66 1.88
C VAL A 91 1.56 -14.55 0.42
N GLY A 92 2.48 -14.13 -0.43
CA GLY A 92 2.32 -14.11 -1.88
C GLY A 92 3.67 -14.04 -2.59
N ASP A 93 3.87 -14.89 -3.59
CA ASP A 93 5.06 -14.92 -4.43
C ASP A 93 4.68 -14.66 -5.89
N ASN A 94 5.61 -14.09 -6.68
CA ASN A 94 5.36 -13.62 -8.03
C ASN A 94 4.17 -12.63 -8.12
N ILE A 95 4.08 -11.75 -7.14
CA ILE A 95 3.03 -10.74 -7.02
C ILE A 95 3.71 -9.39 -6.90
N SER A 96 3.43 -8.51 -7.86
CA SER A 96 3.96 -7.15 -7.88
C SER A 96 2.98 -6.14 -7.31
N ILE A 97 3.50 -4.98 -6.94
CA ILE A 97 2.77 -3.75 -6.74
C ILE A 97 3.36 -2.68 -7.65
N VAL A 98 2.53 -1.84 -8.27
CA VAL A 98 3.03 -0.86 -9.25
C VAL A 98 3.73 0.33 -8.61
N GLY A 99 3.39 0.69 -7.38
CA GLY A 99 3.99 1.84 -6.70
C GLY A 99 3.64 1.90 -5.22
N GLU A 100 4.26 2.83 -4.52
CA GLU A 100 4.14 2.99 -3.06
C GLU A 100 2.70 3.24 -2.58
N ASN A 101 1.91 3.94 -3.38
CA ASN A 101 0.55 4.36 -3.04
C ASN A 101 -0.53 3.54 -3.78
N ALA A 102 -0.17 2.41 -4.39
CA ALA A 102 -1.08 1.60 -5.18
C ALA A 102 -1.93 0.61 -4.35
N ALA A 103 -1.85 0.65 -3.02
CA ALA A 103 -2.63 -0.18 -2.11
C ALA A 103 -3.54 0.66 -1.22
N ALA A 104 -4.75 0.17 -0.97
CA ALA A 104 -5.71 0.75 -0.03
C ALA A 104 -6.39 -0.32 0.82
N ILE A 105 -6.88 0.08 1.99
CA ILE A 105 -7.67 -0.78 2.87
C ILE A 105 -9.12 -0.34 2.82
N ALA A 106 -10.01 -1.29 2.58
CA ALA A 106 -11.45 -1.10 2.69
C ALA A 106 -12.06 -2.30 3.40
N SER A 107 -12.92 -2.04 4.38
CA SER A 107 -13.58 -3.08 5.19
C SER A 107 -12.61 -4.15 5.76
N GLY A 108 -11.39 -3.75 6.10
CA GLY A 108 -10.37 -4.64 6.67
C GLY A 108 -9.65 -5.53 5.66
N VAL A 109 -9.95 -5.42 4.37
CA VAL A 109 -9.27 -6.09 3.26
C VAL A 109 -8.32 -5.12 2.58
N VAL A 110 -7.13 -5.58 2.25
CA VAL A 110 -6.16 -4.79 1.47
C VAL A 110 -6.35 -5.09 -0.01
N TYR A 111 -6.47 -4.05 -0.82
CA TYR A 111 -6.58 -4.14 -2.28
C TYR A 111 -5.42 -3.39 -2.90
N TRP A 112 -4.81 -3.93 -3.97
CA TRP A 112 -3.72 -3.23 -4.67
C TRP A 112 -3.68 -3.52 -6.17
N MET A 113 -3.07 -2.59 -6.89
CA MET A 113 -2.78 -2.72 -8.31
C MET A 113 -1.37 -3.28 -8.49
N GLY A 114 -1.27 -4.43 -9.14
CA GLY A 114 -0.02 -4.98 -9.65
C GLY A 114 0.31 -4.47 -11.05
N LYS A 115 1.39 -4.96 -11.65
CA LYS A 115 1.81 -4.54 -13.01
C LYS A 115 0.90 -5.05 -14.13
N ASP A 116 0.11 -6.09 -13.86
CA ASP A 116 -0.76 -6.74 -14.87
C ASP A 116 -2.12 -7.20 -14.33
N LYS A 117 -2.32 -7.11 -13.02
CA LYS A 117 -3.52 -7.60 -12.31
C LYS A 117 -3.81 -6.78 -11.07
N PHE A 118 -5.02 -6.92 -10.57
CA PHE A 118 -5.41 -6.46 -9.26
C PHE A 118 -5.42 -7.64 -8.28
N TYR A 119 -5.15 -7.33 -7.02
CA TYR A 119 -5.07 -8.32 -5.95
C TYR A 119 -5.81 -7.85 -4.71
N LYS A 120 -6.15 -8.81 -3.85
CA LYS A 120 -6.66 -8.54 -2.51
C LYS A 120 -6.03 -9.47 -1.48
N TYR A 121 -6.03 -9.02 -0.24
CA TYR A 121 -5.61 -9.78 0.93
C TYR A 121 -6.64 -9.66 2.05
N ASP A 122 -7.22 -10.79 2.41
CA ASP A 122 -8.21 -10.96 3.49
C ASP A 122 -7.76 -12.00 4.53
N GLY A 123 -6.46 -12.19 4.70
CA GLY A 123 -5.77 -13.27 5.42
C GLY A 123 -5.04 -14.22 4.47
N ARG A 124 -5.33 -14.15 3.18
CA ARG A 124 -4.59 -14.82 2.11
C ARG A 124 -4.58 -13.93 0.86
N THR A 125 -3.52 -14.04 0.09
CA THR A 125 -3.39 -13.31 -1.18
C THR A 125 -4.20 -13.97 -2.28
N GLN A 126 -5.00 -13.18 -2.99
CA GLN A 126 -5.84 -13.63 -4.10
C GLN A 126 -5.76 -12.65 -5.27
N THR A 127 -5.77 -13.16 -6.49
CA THR A 127 -5.99 -12.34 -7.68
C THR A 127 -7.45 -11.89 -7.71
N LEU A 128 -7.66 -10.59 -7.89
CA LEU A 128 -8.97 -10.01 -8.05
C LEU A 128 -9.35 -10.06 -9.54
N ARG A 129 -10.47 -10.70 -9.85
CA ARG A 129 -10.96 -10.74 -11.22
C ARG A 129 -11.36 -9.33 -11.66
N CYS A 130 -10.89 -8.91 -12.82
CA CYS A 130 -11.19 -7.60 -13.37
C CYS A 130 -11.55 -7.73 -14.86
N ASP A 131 -12.79 -7.44 -15.20
CA ASP A 131 -13.25 -7.49 -16.58
C ASP A 131 -12.67 -6.33 -17.42
N LEU A 132 -12.21 -5.25 -16.77
CA LEU A 132 -11.51 -4.12 -17.38
C LEU A 132 -9.98 -4.29 -17.46
N ARG A 133 -9.45 -5.47 -17.10
CA ARG A 133 -8.01 -5.70 -17.01
C ARG A 133 -7.26 -5.27 -18.27
N GLN A 134 -7.71 -5.71 -19.43
CA GLN A 134 -7.04 -5.36 -20.69
C GLN A 134 -7.13 -3.85 -20.98
N TYR A 135 -8.27 -3.24 -20.69
CA TYR A 135 -8.46 -1.80 -20.87
C TYR A 135 -7.48 -1.00 -20.03
N VAL A 136 -7.35 -1.31 -18.75
CA VAL A 136 -6.47 -0.58 -17.83
C VAL A 136 -4.99 -0.81 -18.16
N PHE A 137 -4.56 -2.08 -18.24
CA PHE A 137 -3.14 -2.41 -18.37
C PHE A 137 -2.58 -2.24 -19.79
N ASN A 138 -3.42 -2.08 -20.81
CA ASN A 138 -2.97 -1.64 -22.13
C ASN A 138 -2.87 -0.11 -22.25
N ASP A 139 -3.60 0.62 -21.41
CA ASP A 139 -3.63 2.09 -21.41
C ASP A 139 -2.67 2.72 -20.39
N ILE A 140 -2.24 2.01 -19.37
CA ILE A 140 -1.40 2.56 -18.31
C ILE A 140 0.00 2.93 -18.80
N ASN A 141 0.48 4.11 -18.42
CA ASN A 141 1.86 4.53 -18.68
C ASN A 141 2.80 3.87 -17.66
N ALA A 142 3.57 2.88 -18.11
CA ALA A 142 4.49 2.12 -17.27
C ALA A 142 5.62 2.97 -16.68
N ASP A 143 6.02 4.05 -17.36
CA ASP A 143 7.06 4.97 -16.87
C ASP A 143 6.55 5.86 -15.72
N GLN A 144 5.25 5.85 -15.46
CA GLN A 144 4.59 6.65 -14.42
C GLN A 144 3.92 5.79 -13.34
N TYR A 145 4.31 4.55 -13.16
CA TYR A 145 3.77 3.63 -12.16
C TYR A 145 3.81 4.19 -10.74
N GLN A 146 4.85 4.96 -10.38
CA GLN A 146 5.01 5.59 -9.07
C GLN A 146 3.93 6.65 -8.77
N GLN A 147 3.21 7.16 -9.78
CA GLN A 147 2.13 8.12 -9.58
C GLN A 147 0.78 7.47 -9.29
N VAL A 148 0.66 6.15 -9.46
CA VAL A 148 -0.58 5.42 -9.17
C VAL A 148 -0.94 5.63 -7.70
N TYR A 149 -2.16 6.06 -7.46
CA TYR A 149 -2.68 6.30 -6.13
C TYR A 149 -3.98 5.53 -5.89
N ALA A 150 -4.01 4.74 -4.83
CA ALA A 150 -5.19 4.01 -4.40
C ALA A 150 -5.88 4.71 -3.23
N GLY A 151 -7.19 4.64 -3.16
CA GLY A 151 -7.96 5.15 -2.04
C GLY A 151 -9.26 4.38 -1.84
N SER A 152 -9.75 4.31 -0.60
CA SER A 152 -11.06 3.76 -0.29
C SER A 152 -12.14 4.84 -0.39
N ASN A 153 -13.36 4.42 -0.68
CA ASN A 153 -14.59 5.15 -0.53
C ASN A 153 -15.60 4.21 0.14
N GLU A 154 -15.42 4.01 1.44
CA GLU A 154 -16.17 2.98 2.18
C GLU A 154 -17.66 3.27 2.23
N GLY A 155 -18.08 4.52 2.15
CA GLY A 155 -19.50 4.90 2.07
C GLY A 155 -20.23 4.31 0.85
N PHE A 156 -19.50 4.03 -0.22
CA PHE A 156 -20.00 3.43 -1.46
C PHE A 156 -19.47 2.01 -1.71
N ASN A 157 -18.73 1.44 -0.76
CA ASN A 157 -18.10 0.11 -0.87
C ASN A 157 -17.11 0.01 -2.02
N GLU A 158 -16.28 1.04 -2.23
CA GLU A 158 -15.42 1.18 -3.38
C GLU A 158 -13.96 1.30 -2.99
N VAL A 159 -13.10 0.80 -3.89
CA VAL A 159 -11.66 1.10 -3.93
C VAL A 159 -11.35 1.72 -5.28
N TRP A 160 -10.66 2.85 -5.25
CA TRP A 160 -10.29 3.65 -6.41
C TRP A 160 -8.80 3.54 -6.68
N TRP A 161 -8.40 3.47 -7.95
CA TRP A 161 -7.03 3.64 -8.40
C TRP A 161 -7.00 4.72 -9.47
N PHE A 162 -6.21 5.76 -9.22
CA PHE A 162 -5.91 6.80 -10.18
C PHE A 162 -4.59 6.46 -10.86
N TYR A 163 -4.53 6.59 -12.17
CA TYR A 163 -3.34 6.23 -12.95
C TYR A 163 -3.16 7.15 -14.17
N CYS A 164 -1.93 7.18 -14.71
CA CYS A 164 -1.61 7.88 -15.95
C CYS A 164 -1.96 7.01 -17.15
N SER A 165 -2.72 7.54 -18.12
CA SER A 165 -2.89 6.88 -19.42
C SER A 165 -1.59 6.87 -20.22
N ALA A 166 -1.52 6.06 -21.28
CA ALA A 166 -0.30 5.78 -22.04
C ALA A 166 0.47 7.02 -22.54
N SER A 167 -0.20 8.13 -22.78
CA SER A 167 0.39 9.39 -23.25
C SER A 167 0.43 10.48 -22.17
N SER A 168 -0.04 10.20 -20.95
CA SER A 168 -0.11 11.18 -19.88
C SER A 168 1.09 11.08 -18.94
N LEU A 169 1.52 12.20 -18.40
CA LEU A 169 2.50 12.32 -17.34
C LEU A 169 1.85 12.62 -15.98
N GLU A 170 0.54 12.74 -15.95
CA GLU A 170 -0.28 13.01 -14.78
C GLU A 170 -1.41 11.99 -14.71
N ASN A 171 -1.89 11.66 -13.51
CA ASN A 171 -3.06 10.80 -13.36
C ASN A 171 -4.27 11.47 -14.02
N ASP A 172 -4.78 10.88 -15.07
CA ASP A 172 -5.91 11.37 -15.87
C ASP A 172 -7.03 10.34 -16.02
N ARG A 173 -6.80 9.15 -15.48
CA ARG A 173 -7.73 8.01 -15.49
C ARG A 173 -7.98 7.50 -14.08
N TYR A 174 -9.12 6.88 -13.91
CA TYR A 174 -9.39 6.06 -12.73
C TYR A 174 -10.07 4.76 -13.09
N VAL A 175 -9.89 3.78 -12.21
CA VAL A 175 -10.67 2.54 -12.17
C VAL A 175 -11.15 2.32 -10.74
N ILE A 176 -12.40 1.87 -10.60
CA ILE A 176 -13.05 1.62 -9.32
C ILE A 176 -13.45 0.15 -9.26
N TYR A 177 -13.27 -0.45 -8.10
CA TYR A 177 -13.84 -1.74 -7.76
C TYR A 177 -14.84 -1.59 -6.62
N ASN A 178 -16.11 -1.91 -6.89
CA ASN A 178 -17.11 -2.07 -5.83
C ASN A 178 -17.01 -3.49 -5.27
N TYR A 179 -16.53 -3.60 -4.01
CA TYR A 179 -16.21 -4.88 -3.41
C TYR A 179 -17.44 -5.63 -2.83
N VAL A 180 -18.60 -5.01 -2.79
CA VAL A 180 -19.87 -5.65 -2.41
C VAL A 180 -20.60 -6.21 -3.62
N GLU A 181 -20.64 -5.43 -4.70
CA GLU A 181 -21.33 -5.81 -5.94
C GLU A 181 -20.45 -6.63 -6.90
N ASP A 182 -19.13 -6.68 -6.67
CA ASP A 182 -18.12 -7.30 -7.55
C ASP A 182 -18.15 -6.71 -8.97
N ILE A 183 -18.27 -5.39 -9.06
CA ILE A 183 -18.38 -4.65 -10.34
C ILE A 183 -17.24 -3.65 -10.45
N TRP A 184 -16.79 -3.43 -11.69
CA TRP A 184 -15.75 -2.48 -12.04
C TRP A 184 -16.31 -1.30 -12.82
N TYR A 185 -15.84 -0.10 -12.49
CA TYR A 185 -16.11 1.14 -13.20
C TYR A 185 -14.81 1.82 -13.62
N TYR A 186 -14.85 2.68 -14.61
CA TYR A 186 -13.70 3.46 -15.07
C TYR A 186 -14.12 4.82 -15.60
N GLY A 187 -13.18 5.74 -15.68
CA GLY A 187 -13.44 7.05 -16.25
C GLY A 187 -12.19 7.94 -16.28
N THR A 188 -12.45 9.21 -16.53
CA THR A 188 -11.41 10.23 -16.70
C THR A 188 -11.54 11.27 -15.61
N ILE A 189 -10.65 11.21 -14.63
CA ILE A 189 -10.50 12.26 -13.61
C ILE A 189 -9.09 12.16 -13.02
N GLY A 190 -8.43 13.28 -12.86
CA GLY A 190 -7.08 13.33 -12.31
C GLY A 190 -7.08 13.61 -10.81
N ARG A 191 -6.44 12.75 -10.05
CA ARG A 191 -6.18 12.98 -8.62
C ARG A 191 -4.77 12.55 -8.28
N THR A 192 -4.10 13.35 -7.46
CA THR A 192 -2.74 13.08 -6.96
C THR A 192 -2.74 12.36 -5.63
N ALA A 193 -3.80 12.54 -4.83
CA ALA A 193 -4.00 11.90 -3.55
C ALA A 193 -5.50 11.84 -3.24
N TRP A 194 -5.86 10.93 -2.35
CA TRP A 194 -7.24 10.68 -1.93
C TRP A 194 -7.29 10.39 -0.43
N LEU A 195 -8.32 10.91 0.23
CA LEU A 195 -8.65 10.59 1.61
C LEU A 195 -10.15 10.29 1.69
N ASP A 196 -10.49 9.12 2.23
CA ASP A 196 -11.86 8.73 2.49
C ASP A 196 -12.54 9.64 3.52
N SER A 197 -13.86 9.61 3.56
CA SER A 197 -14.67 10.48 4.40
C SER A 197 -14.27 10.47 5.88
N GLY A 198 -14.01 9.32 6.48
CA GLY A 198 -13.51 9.21 7.86
C GLY A 198 -14.20 10.17 8.84
N THR A 199 -13.47 11.20 9.28
CA THR A 199 -13.99 12.31 10.11
C THR A 199 -14.62 13.45 9.30
N LEU A 200 -14.46 13.43 7.97
CA LEU A 200 -15.06 14.37 7.04
C LEU A 200 -16.41 13.84 6.57
N SER A 201 -17.28 14.73 6.12
CA SER A 201 -18.60 14.32 5.60
C SER A 201 -18.49 13.60 4.25
N ASN A 202 -17.48 13.96 3.46
CA ASN A 202 -17.27 13.48 2.10
C ASN A 202 -15.80 13.13 1.87
N PRO A 203 -15.48 12.19 0.97
CA PRO A 203 -14.11 11.97 0.52
C PRO A 203 -13.53 13.23 -0.12
N ILE A 204 -12.23 13.43 0.02
CA ILE A 204 -11.51 14.54 -0.61
C ILE A 204 -10.40 14.01 -1.50
N GLY A 205 -10.16 14.72 -2.60
CA GLY A 205 -9.07 14.44 -3.53
C GLY A 205 -8.23 15.68 -3.80
N ALA A 206 -6.92 15.51 -3.90
CA ALA A 206 -6.01 16.55 -4.36
C ALA A 206 -5.89 16.52 -5.87
N THR A 207 -5.70 17.68 -6.49
CA THR A 207 -5.57 17.84 -7.94
C THR A 207 -4.20 18.39 -8.34
N TYR A 208 -3.81 18.21 -9.59
CA TYR A 208 -2.59 18.82 -10.14
C TYR A 208 -2.65 20.37 -10.20
N ALA A 209 -3.84 20.96 -10.11
CA ALA A 209 -4.01 22.41 -9.98
C ALA A 209 -3.77 22.93 -8.55
N ASN A 210 -3.21 22.12 -7.65
CA ASN A 210 -2.96 22.44 -6.25
C ASN A 210 -4.23 22.80 -5.47
N THR A 211 -5.34 22.18 -5.81
CA THR A 211 -6.63 22.36 -5.12
C THR A 211 -7.07 21.06 -4.46
N ILE A 212 -7.84 21.17 -3.39
CA ILE A 212 -8.54 20.06 -2.75
C ILE A 212 -10.00 20.16 -3.15
N VAL A 213 -10.59 19.05 -3.58
CA VAL A 213 -11.97 18.94 -4.01
C VAL A 213 -12.71 17.89 -3.19
N ASN A 214 -13.96 18.17 -2.86
CA ASN A 214 -14.85 17.18 -2.26
C ASN A 214 -15.40 16.25 -3.35
N HIS A 215 -15.51 14.99 -3.01
CA HIS A 215 -16.21 13.99 -3.81
C HIS A 215 -17.55 13.64 -3.15
N GLU A 216 -18.44 13.01 -3.90
CA GLU A 216 -19.80 12.63 -3.43
C GLU A 216 -20.59 13.83 -2.85
N TYR A 217 -20.32 15.02 -3.36
CA TYR A 217 -21.02 16.22 -2.95
C TYR A 217 -22.23 16.44 -3.87
N GLU A 218 -23.43 16.22 -3.35
CA GLU A 218 -24.66 16.53 -4.08
C GLU A 218 -24.86 18.05 -4.11
N ILE A 219 -24.87 18.61 -5.30
CA ILE A 219 -25.36 19.97 -5.52
C ILE A 219 -26.86 19.84 -5.74
N GLY A 220 -27.63 20.09 -4.67
CA GLY A 220 -29.09 20.14 -4.71
C GLY A 220 -29.64 21.30 -5.54
#